data_e5a28483d02e7208c080ae7647fa9c0e
#
_entry.id   e5a28483d02e7208c080ae7647fa9c0e
#
_cell.length_a   1.000
_cell.length_b   1.000
_cell.length_c   1.000
_cell.angle_alpha   90.00
_cell.angle_beta   90.00
_cell.angle_gamma   90.00
#
_symmetry.space_group_name_H-M   'P 1'
#
loop_
_entity.id
_entity.type
_entity.pdbx_description
1 polymer ?
#
loop_
_entity_poly.entity_id
_entity_poly.type
_entity_poly.pdbx_seq_one_letter_code
_entity_poly.pdbx_strand_id
1 'polypeptide(L)'
;MGIIIIPIGIALFVQSYIFNEGTLKESITGMVAAIIGMIPEGLYLLSSVAMAVSSVRLAQKKVLIHDMKCIETLARVNVLCVDKTGTITEPGMHVYETKILDGLDETQTAATIADVVAAQEKDNATMEALQEYFTKGSGLKAKEVFSFSSETKFSGATMDDGKSYVIGAPEFVLRSQFEEYQEQIAEYS
;
A
#
# COMPACT_ATOMS: atom_id res chain seq x y z
N MET A 1 11.77 28.75 19.98
CA MET A 1 11.17 30.06 20.36
C MET A 1 10.90 30.14 21.84
N GLY A 2 10.14 29.26 22.47
CA GLY A 2 9.78 29.32 23.89
C GLY A 2 10.97 29.43 24.85
N ILE A 3 12.10 28.76 24.60
CA ILE A 3 13.30 28.81 25.46
C ILE A 3 13.91 30.21 25.54
N ILE A 4 13.75 31.03 24.50
CA ILE A 4 14.29 32.41 24.47
C ILE A 4 13.30 33.40 25.06
N ILE A 5 12.02 33.19 24.84
CA ILE A 5 10.94 34.10 25.31
C ILE A 5 10.85 34.14 26.81
N ILE A 6 11.02 33.00 27.51
CA ILE A 6 10.92 32.91 28.96
C ILE A 6 11.97 33.80 29.67
N PRO A 7 13.28 33.67 29.38
CA PRO A 7 14.29 34.53 30.05
C PRO A 7 14.14 36.02 29.72
N ILE A 8 13.72 36.35 28.49
CA ILE A 8 13.45 37.73 28.09
C ILE A 8 12.25 38.27 28.87
N GLY A 9 11.18 37.50 29.01
CA GLY A 9 10.01 37.88 29.81
C GLY A 9 10.38 38.17 31.28
N ILE A 10 11.19 37.30 31.88
CA ILE A 10 11.69 37.50 33.26
C ILE A 10 12.54 38.78 33.35
N ALA A 11 13.44 39.01 32.40
CA ALA A 11 14.27 40.20 32.37
C ALA A 11 13.44 41.50 32.27
N LEU A 12 12.43 41.51 31.39
CA LEU A 12 11.51 42.64 31.23
C LEU A 12 10.70 42.90 32.50
N PHE A 13 10.24 41.84 33.16
CA PHE A 13 9.51 41.96 34.42
C PHE A 13 10.40 42.56 35.51
N VAL A 14 11.61 42.04 35.69
CA VAL A 14 12.59 42.52 36.68
C VAL A 14 12.95 43.97 36.40
N GLN A 15 13.19 44.32 35.13
CA GLN A 15 13.50 45.70 34.74
C GLN A 15 12.35 46.66 35.07
N SER A 16 11.11 46.29 34.74
CA SER A 16 9.95 47.16 35.00
C SER A 16 9.65 47.29 36.48
N TYR A 17 9.72 46.18 37.23
CA TYR A 17 9.34 46.19 38.66
C TYR A 17 10.42 46.78 39.58
N ILE A 18 11.71 46.44 39.33
CA ILE A 18 12.80 46.85 40.25
C ILE A 18 13.42 48.18 39.84
N PHE A 19 13.67 48.39 38.53
CA PHE A 19 14.38 49.61 38.10
C PHE A 19 13.47 50.79 37.78
N ASN A 20 12.21 50.56 37.37
CA ASN A 20 11.28 51.62 36.98
C ASN A 20 10.22 51.91 38.07
N GLU A 21 10.35 51.30 39.26
CA GLU A 21 9.41 51.48 40.39
C GLU A 21 7.92 51.28 39.97
N GLY A 22 7.69 50.43 38.93
CA GLY A 22 6.36 50.15 38.41
C GLY A 22 5.51 49.35 39.40
N THR A 23 4.20 49.53 39.35
CA THR A 23 3.30 48.67 40.10
C THR A 23 3.36 47.23 39.56
N LEU A 24 3.11 46.23 40.41
CA LEU A 24 3.09 44.82 40.02
C LEU A 24 2.20 44.58 38.78
N LYS A 25 1.04 45.25 38.74
CA LYS A 25 0.09 45.15 37.63
C LYS A 25 0.66 45.68 36.31
N GLU A 26 1.29 46.84 36.35
CA GLU A 26 1.91 47.43 35.14
C GLU A 26 3.08 46.63 34.63
N SER A 27 3.92 46.12 35.52
CA SER A 27 5.06 45.28 35.17
C SER A 27 4.63 43.96 34.52
N ILE A 28 3.60 43.31 35.04
CA ILE A 28 3.04 42.09 34.43
C ILE A 28 2.40 42.40 33.08
N THR A 29 1.61 43.45 32.98
CA THR A 29 0.92 43.81 31.74
C THR A 29 1.93 44.20 30.66
N GLY A 30 2.96 44.95 30.98
CA GLY A 30 4.03 45.33 30.07
C GLY A 30 4.84 44.12 29.59
N MET A 31 5.19 43.21 30.50
CA MET A 31 5.86 41.95 30.15
C MET A 31 5.02 41.10 29.19
N VAL A 32 3.74 40.90 29.46
CA VAL A 32 2.83 40.10 28.62
C VAL A 32 2.67 40.75 27.24
N ALA A 33 2.46 42.06 27.18
CA ALA A 33 2.35 42.79 25.93
C ALA A 33 3.63 42.66 25.08
N ALA A 34 4.80 42.78 25.71
CA ALA A 34 6.08 42.60 25.01
C ALA A 34 6.27 41.16 24.47
N ILE A 35 5.92 40.14 25.26
CA ILE A 35 5.99 38.74 24.86
C ILE A 35 5.07 38.48 23.68
N ILE A 36 3.82 38.97 23.72
CA ILE A 36 2.86 38.81 22.61
C ILE A 36 3.42 39.48 21.35
N GLY A 37 3.96 40.69 21.47
CA GLY A 37 4.56 41.39 20.33
C GLY A 37 5.80 40.71 19.71
N MET A 38 6.49 39.84 20.47
CA MET A 38 7.62 39.03 19.96
C MET A 38 7.19 37.80 19.19
N ILE A 39 5.94 37.36 19.31
CA ILE A 39 5.43 36.20 18.59
C ILE A 39 4.96 36.67 17.20
N PRO A 40 5.57 36.18 16.12
CA PRO A 40 5.16 36.57 14.76
C PRO A 40 3.88 35.83 14.34
N GLU A 41 2.76 36.25 14.94
CA GLU A 41 1.44 35.62 14.72
C GLU A 41 1.04 35.58 13.24
N GLY A 42 1.41 36.63 12.47
CA GLY A 42 1.17 36.70 11.05
C GLY A 42 1.87 35.61 10.25
N LEU A 43 3.09 35.22 10.64
CA LEU A 43 3.80 34.10 9.98
C LEU A 43 3.15 32.77 10.31
N TYR A 44 2.71 32.56 11.54
CA TYR A 44 2.00 31.35 11.93
C TYR A 44 0.66 31.21 11.18
N LEU A 45 -0.11 32.29 11.15
CA LEU A 45 -1.38 32.33 10.43
C LEU A 45 -1.16 32.04 8.92
N LEU A 46 -0.20 32.72 8.30
CA LEU A 46 0.11 32.53 6.87
C LEU A 46 0.51 31.09 6.56
N SER A 47 1.37 30.50 7.39
CA SER A 47 1.78 29.09 7.22
C SER A 47 0.60 28.13 7.37
N SER A 48 -0.25 28.36 8.38
CA SER A 48 -1.45 27.54 8.61
C SER A 48 -2.44 27.61 7.43
N VAL A 49 -2.68 28.80 6.92
CA VAL A 49 -3.54 29.02 5.75
C VAL A 49 -2.94 28.37 4.51
N ALA A 50 -1.65 28.52 4.25
CA ALA A 50 -0.96 27.89 3.14
C ALA A 50 -1.06 26.36 3.16
N MET A 51 -0.87 25.75 4.35
CA MET A 51 -1.03 24.30 4.54
C MET A 51 -2.48 23.87 4.34
N ALA A 52 -3.45 24.63 4.86
CA ALA A 52 -4.87 24.34 4.66
C ALA A 52 -5.27 24.37 3.19
N VAL A 53 -4.86 25.41 2.45
CA VAL A 53 -5.12 25.52 0.99
C VAL A 53 -4.47 24.36 0.24
N SER A 54 -3.24 24.00 0.57
CA SER A 54 -2.53 22.86 -0.03
C SER A 54 -3.25 21.54 0.24
N SER A 55 -3.76 21.36 1.46
CA SER A 55 -4.58 20.21 1.86
C SER A 55 -5.83 20.08 0.99
N VAL A 56 -6.57 21.17 0.80
CA VAL A 56 -7.76 21.21 -0.06
C VAL A 56 -7.41 20.85 -1.52
N ARG A 57 -6.31 21.39 -2.04
CA ARG A 57 -5.85 21.08 -3.41
C ARG A 57 -5.51 19.60 -3.60
N LEU A 58 -4.86 18.98 -2.61
CA LEU A 58 -4.54 17.55 -2.64
C LEU A 58 -5.80 16.68 -2.52
N ALA A 59 -6.75 17.08 -1.67
CA ALA A 59 -8.04 16.41 -1.55
C ALA A 59 -8.84 16.44 -2.87
N GLN A 60 -8.82 17.56 -3.61
CA GLN A 60 -9.42 17.66 -4.95
C GLN A 60 -8.79 16.69 -5.95
N LYS A 61 -7.51 16.33 -5.77
CA LYS A 61 -6.80 15.30 -6.54
C LYS A 61 -6.99 13.89 -5.99
N LYS A 62 -7.95 13.68 -5.08
CA LYS A 62 -8.24 12.40 -4.41
C LYS A 62 -7.06 11.87 -3.57
N VAL A 63 -6.15 12.73 -3.15
CA VAL A 63 -5.06 12.39 -2.22
C VAL A 63 -5.54 12.66 -0.80
N LEU A 64 -5.64 11.61 0.00
CA LEU A 64 -6.01 11.71 1.41
C LEU A 64 -4.78 12.08 2.25
N ILE A 65 -4.86 13.21 2.95
CA ILE A 65 -3.81 13.65 3.87
C ILE A 65 -4.21 13.28 5.29
N HIS A 66 -3.35 12.59 5.99
CA HIS A 66 -3.57 12.17 7.37
C HIS A 66 -3.22 13.29 8.38
N ASP A 67 -2.23 14.13 8.08
CA ASP A 67 -1.77 15.23 8.94
C ASP A 67 -1.27 16.39 8.06
N MET A 68 -1.50 17.64 8.49
CA MET A 68 -1.02 18.83 7.78
C MET A 68 0.51 18.88 7.66
N LYS A 69 1.25 18.29 8.62
CA LYS A 69 2.70 18.17 8.55
C LYS A 69 3.21 17.32 7.38
N CYS A 70 2.37 16.43 6.85
CA CYS A 70 2.71 15.65 5.67
C CYS A 70 3.02 16.53 4.47
N ILE A 71 2.40 17.70 4.34
CA ILE A 71 2.63 18.65 3.23
C ILE A 71 4.06 19.18 3.29
N GLU A 72 4.54 19.55 4.48
CA GLU A 72 5.91 20.01 4.68
C GLU A 72 6.92 18.88 4.41
N THR A 73 6.60 17.68 4.85
CA THR A 73 7.44 16.50 4.62
C THR A 73 7.52 16.17 3.13
N LEU A 74 6.39 16.18 2.41
CA LEU A 74 6.35 15.95 0.97
C LEU A 74 7.18 16.96 0.18
N ALA A 75 7.17 18.24 0.59
CA ALA A 75 7.96 19.27 -0.05
C ALA A 75 9.49 19.08 0.07
N ARG A 76 9.93 18.26 1.02
CA ARG A 76 11.35 17.94 1.28
C ARG A 76 11.79 16.58 0.73
N VAL A 77 10.85 15.80 0.16
CA VAL A 77 11.19 14.49 -0.43
C VAL A 77 12.00 14.68 -1.70
N ASN A 78 13.16 14.05 -1.76
CA ASN A 78 14.04 14.01 -2.93
C ASN A 78 14.24 12.58 -3.46
N VAL A 79 13.78 11.57 -2.74
CA VAL A 79 13.81 10.17 -3.14
C VAL A 79 12.45 9.56 -2.87
N LEU A 80 11.85 8.95 -3.87
CA LEU A 80 10.57 8.24 -3.78
C LEU A 80 10.80 6.75 -4.03
N CYS A 81 10.55 5.93 -3.01
CA CYS A 81 10.53 4.48 -3.14
C CYS A 81 9.08 4.01 -3.17
N VAL A 82 8.70 3.33 -4.23
CA VAL A 82 7.35 2.79 -4.40
C VAL A 82 7.40 1.29 -4.62
N ASP A 83 6.42 0.59 -4.08
CA ASP A 83 6.21 -0.82 -4.40
C ASP A 83 5.63 -0.92 -5.82
N LYS A 84 5.96 -2.02 -6.52
CA LYS A 84 5.46 -2.26 -7.88
C LYS A 84 4.00 -2.65 -7.87
N THR A 85 3.68 -3.69 -7.10
CA THR A 85 2.38 -4.35 -7.17
C THR A 85 1.28 -3.55 -6.46
N GLY A 86 0.23 -3.20 -7.18
CA GLY A 86 -0.90 -2.42 -6.65
C GLY A 86 -0.61 -0.94 -6.39
N THR A 87 0.62 -0.47 -6.72
CA THR A 87 1.00 0.94 -6.61
C THR A 87 1.29 1.56 -7.98
N ILE A 88 2.20 0.95 -8.75
CA ILE A 88 2.53 1.36 -10.13
C ILE A 88 1.67 0.58 -11.12
N THR A 89 1.39 -0.69 -10.82
CA THR A 89 0.55 -1.55 -11.63
C THR A 89 -0.92 -1.44 -11.24
N GLU A 90 -1.81 -1.68 -12.18
CA GLU A 90 -3.23 -1.82 -11.90
C GLU A 90 -3.48 -3.03 -10.97
N PRO A 91 -4.44 -2.93 -10.04
CA PRO A 91 -4.84 -4.06 -9.23
C PRO A 91 -5.51 -5.12 -10.10
N GLY A 92 -5.17 -6.38 -9.85
CA GLY A 92 -5.71 -7.52 -10.57
C GLY A 92 -4.64 -8.29 -11.35
N MET A 93 -5.01 -9.45 -11.84
CA MET A 93 -4.21 -10.29 -12.71
C MET A 93 -5.03 -10.69 -13.92
N HIS A 94 -4.38 -10.88 -15.05
CA HIS A 94 -5.02 -11.40 -16.27
C HIS A 94 -4.11 -12.46 -16.88
N VAL A 95 -4.71 -13.53 -17.42
CA VAL A 95 -3.97 -14.51 -18.19
C VAL A 95 -3.65 -13.88 -19.54
N TYR A 96 -2.38 -13.71 -19.84
CA TYR A 96 -1.90 -13.13 -21.09
C TYR A 96 -1.74 -14.20 -22.17
N GLU A 97 -1.11 -15.32 -21.81
CA GLU A 97 -0.80 -16.41 -22.72
C GLU A 97 -0.80 -17.75 -21.97
N THR A 98 -1.11 -18.81 -22.66
CA THR A 98 -1.01 -20.19 -22.17
C THR A 98 -0.16 -21.01 -23.11
N LYS A 99 0.74 -21.83 -22.57
CA LYS A 99 1.58 -22.76 -23.32
C LYS A 99 1.36 -24.17 -22.80
N ILE A 100 0.87 -25.01 -23.65
CA ILE A 100 0.70 -26.45 -23.35
C ILE A 100 2.00 -27.16 -23.66
N LEU A 101 2.50 -27.92 -22.69
CA LEU A 101 3.72 -28.72 -22.80
C LEU A 101 3.36 -30.17 -23.13
N ASP A 102 4.36 -30.95 -23.49
CA ASP A 102 4.29 -32.42 -23.71
C ASP A 102 3.31 -32.87 -24.80
N GLY A 103 2.96 -31.98 -25.73
CA GLY A 103 2.09 -32.33 -26.87
C GLY A 103 0.67 -32.72 -26.50
N LEU A 104 0.19 -32.28 -25.34
CA LEU A 104 -1.19 -32.46 -24.91
C LEU A 104 -2.15 -31.67 -25.80
N ASP A 105 -3.38 -32.14 -25.96
CA ASP A 105 -4.42 -31.43 -26.69
C ASP A 105 -4.82 -30.16 -25.96
N GLU A 106 -4.68 -29.02 -26.63
CA GLU A 106 -4.92 -27.71 -26.06
C GLU A 106 -6.37 -27.52 -25.61
N THR A 107 -7.33 -27.97 -26.43
CA THR A 107 -8.75 -27.79 -26.13
C THR A 107 -9.17 -28.63 -24.92
N GLN A 108 -8.71 -29.87 -24.86
CA GLN A 108 -9.03 -30.78 -23.76
C GLN A 108 -8.35 -30.34 -22.48
N THR A 109 -7.10 -29.88 -22.56
CA THR A 109 -6.35 -29.37 -21.39
C THR A 109 -7.00 -28.10 -20.84
N ALA A 110 -7.36 -27.14 -21.70
CA ALA A 110 -8.04 -25.92 -21.29
C ALA A 110 -9.41 -26.22 -20.63
N ALA A 111 -10.17 -27.17 -21.17
CA ALA A 111 -11.44 -27.59 -20.59
C ALA A 111 -11.27 -28.26 -19.21
N THR A 112 -10.23 -29.08 -19.06
CA THR A 112 -9.89 -29.68 -17.75
C THR A 112 -9.47 -28.62 -16.73
N ILE A 113 -8.64 -27.65 -17.13
CA ILE A 113 -8.25 -26.51 -16.27
C ILE A 113 -9.49 -25.74 -15.84
N ALA A 114 -10.43 -25.46 -16.75
CA ALA A 114 -11.67 -24.78 -16.44
C ALA A 114 -12.48 -25.48 -15.34
N ASP A 115 -12.61 -26.81 -15.40
CA ASP A 115 -13.31 -27.58 -14.36
C ASP A 115 -12.58 -27.53 -13.01
N VAL A 116 -11.24 -27.63 -13.03
CA VAL A 116 -10.42 -27.59 -11.82
C VAL A 116 -10.47 -26.23 -11.16
N VAL A 117 -10.34 -25.13 -11.91
CA VAL A 117 -10.40 -23.78 -11.35
C VAL A 117 -11.81 -23.39 -10.92
N ALA A 118 -12.85 -23.87 -11.60
CA ALA A 118 -14.24 -23.64 -11.20
C ALA A 118 -14.59 -24.32 -9.87
N ALA A 119 -13.88 -25.37 -9.50
CA ALA A 119 -14.05 -26.06 -8.23
C ALA A 119 -13.35 -25.34 -7.04
N GLN A 120 -12.46 -24.38 -7.32
CA GLN A 120 -11.73 -23.62 -6.31
C GLN A 120 -12.51 -22.37 -5.88
N GLU A 121 -12.27 -21.92 -4.64
CA GLU A 121 -12.78 -20.63 -4.17
C GLU A 121 -11.98 -19.48 -4.79
N LYS A 122 -12.65 -18.32 -4.98
CA LYS A 122 -12.01 -17.06 -5.45
C LYS A 122 -11.32 -16.34 -4.28
N ASP A 123 -10.29 -16.95 -3.74
CA ASP A 123 -9.59 -16.46 -2.55
C ASP A 123 -8.40 -15.54 -2.88
N ASN A 124 -7.98 -15.51 -4.16
CA ASN A 124 -6.87 -14.68 -4.60
C ASN A 124 -7.02 -14.25 -6.07
N ALA A 125 -6.28 -13.18 -6.45
CA ALA A 125 -6.33 -12.58 -7.79
C ALA A 125 -5.92 -13.55 -8.91
N THR A 126 -5.05 -14.51 -8.62
CA THR A 126 -4.62 -15.53 -9.60
C THR A 126 -5.77 -16.46 -9.94
N MET A 127 -6.48 -16.96 -8.93
CA MET A 127 -7.62 -17.87 -9.14
C MET A 127 -8.77 -17.14 -9.85
N GLU A 128 -9.01 -15.87 -9.51
CA GLU A 128 -9.99 -15.03 -10.19
C GLU A 128 -9.67 -14.89 -11.69
N ALA A 129 -8.43 -14.56 -12.03
CA ALA A 129 -7.96 -14.43 -13.40
C ALA A 129 -8.07 -15.75 -14.19
N LEU A 130 -7.73 -16.88 -13.56
CA LEU A 130 -7.86 -18.19 -14.18
C LEU A 130 -9.32 -18.56 -14.45
N GLN A 131 -10.22 -18.29 -13.52
CA GLN A 131 -11.67 -18.55 -13.69
C GLN A 131 -12.31 -17.64 -14.76
N GLU A 132 -11.83 -16.41 -14.91
CA GLU A 132 -12.27 -15.51 -15.98
C GLU A 132 -11.80 -15.96 -17.37
N TYR A 133 -10.59 -16.50 -17.45
CA TYR A 133 -10.00 -16.94 -18.71
C TYR A 133 -10.53 -18.32 -19.14
N PHE A 134 -10.51 -19.30 -18.24
CA PHE A 134 -10.96 -20.66 -18.51
C PHE A 134 -12.44 -20.83 -18.14
N THR A 135 -13.34 -20.55 -19.08
CA THR A 135 -14.79 -20.56 -18.84
C THR A 135 -15.52 -21.80 -19.34
N LYS A 136 -14.88 -22.58 -20.23
CA LYS A 136 -15.52 -23.76 -20.87
C LYS A 136 -14.94 -25.05 -20.32
N GLY A 137 -15.64 -25.65 -19.36
CA GLY A 137 -15.26 -26.93 -18.78
C GLY A 137 -15.64 -28.14 -19.66
N SER A 138 -15.00 -29.28 -19.36
CA SER A 138 -15.31 -30.59 -19.94
C SER A 138 -16.48 -31.28 -19.24
N GLY A 139 -16.89 -30.80 -18.07
CA GLY A 139 -17.96 -31.35 -17.25
C GLY A 139 -17.47 -32.28 -16.12
N LEU A 140 -16.18 -32.33 -15.84
CA LEU A 140 -15.61 -33.08 -14.73
C LEU A 140 -16.08 -32.45 -13.41
N LYS A 141 -16.38 -33.30 -12.43
CA LYS A 141 -16.81 -32.87 -11.09
C LYS A 141 -15.73 -33.14 -10.05
N ALA A 142 -15.46 -32.17 -9.22
CA ALA A 142 -14.54 -32.35 -8.12
C ALA A 142 -15.15 -33.25 -7.05
N LYS A 143 -14.40 -34.27 -6.62
CA LYS A 143 -14.69 -35.12 -5.47
C LYS A 143 -14.09 -34.55 -4.20
N GLU A 144 -12.88 -33.98 -4.30
CA GLU A 144 -12.16 -33.40 -3.21
C GLU A 144 -11.41 -32.15 -3.72
N VAL A 145 -11.44 -31.07 -2.95
CA VAL A 145 -10.78 -29.81 -3.27
C VAL A 145 -9.81 -29.48 -2.15
N PHE A 146 -8.59 -29.10 -2.49
CA PHE A 146 -7.61 -28.61 -1.56
C PHE A 146 -7.21 -27.17 -1.91
N SER A 147 -7.46 -26.27 -0.96
CA SER A 147 -7.22 -24.84 -1.13
C SER A 147 -5.75 -24.50 -1.07
N PHE A 148 -5.39 -23.32 -1.60
CA PHE A 148 -4.02 -22.83 -1.57
C PHE A 148 -3.50 -22.67 -0.14
N SER A 149 -2.26 -23.10 0.08
CA SER A 149 -1.53 -22.86 1.31
C SER A 149 -0.19 -22.19 1.02
N SER A 150 0.19 -21.23 1.87
CA SER A 150 1.49 -20.59 1.79
C SER A 150 2.67 -21.53 2.04
N GLU A 151 2.41 -22.66 2.68
CA GLU A 151 3.40 -23.70 2.95
C GLU A 151 3.61 -24.61 1.73
N THR A 152 2.53 -25.06 1.11
CA THR A 152 2.57 -25.97 -0.06
C THR A 152 2.76 -25.24 -1.37
N LYS A 153 2.36 -23.96 -1.47
CA LYS A 153 2.43 -23.12 -2.66
C LYS A 153 1.63 -23.64 -3.88
N PHE A 154 0.65 -24.50 -3.64
CA PHE A 154 -0.26 -24.99 -4.66
C PHE A 154 -1.66 -25.22 -4.10
N SER A 155 -2.64 -25.29 -4.99
CA SER A 155 -4.00 -25.75 -4.76
C SER A 155 -4.38 -26.78 -5.81
N GLY A 156 -5.54 -27.38 -5.71
CA GLY A 156 -6.00 -28.33 -6.74
C GLY A 156 -7.28 -29.05 -6.38
N ALA A 157 -7.62 -30.04 -7.20
CA ALA A 157 -8.78 -30.88 -6.97
C ALA A 157 -8.57 -32.31 -7.50
N THR A 158 -9.15 -33.27 -6.82
CA THR A 158 -9.32 -34.62 -7.31
C THR A 158 -10.67 -34.70 -7.99
N MET A 159 -10.67 -35.05 -9.29
CA MET A 159 -11.88 -35.09 -10.10
C MET A 159 -12.51 -36.49 -10.12
N ASP A 160 -13.70 -36.62 -10.70
CA ASP A 160 -14.45 -37.87 -10.78
C ASP A 160 -13.85 -38.87 -11.75
N ASP A 161 -12.94 -38.46 -12.61
CA ASP A 161 -12.10 -39.34 -13.46
C ASP A 161 -11.01 -40.08 -12.65
N GLY A 162 -10.89 -39.79 -11.35
CA GLY A 162 -9.92 -40.39 -10.44
C GLY A 162 -8.53 -39.75 -10.49
N LYS A 163 -8.35 -38.66 -11.24
CA LYS A 163 -7.10 -37.93 -11.31
C LYS A 163 -7.12 -36.71 -10.38
N SER A 164 -5.94 -36.36 -9.88
CA SER A 164 -5.72 -35.13 -9.11
C SER A 164 -4.96 -34.12 -9.97
N TYR A 165 -5.51 -32.92 -10.03
CA TYR A 165 -4.94 -31.80 -10.78
C TYR A 165 -4.47 -30.74 -9.81
N VAL A 166 -3.30 -30.16 -10.07
CA VAL A 166 -2.63 -29.22 -9.16
C VAL A 166 -2.28 -27.95 -9.91
N ILE A 167 -2.51 -26.81 -9.28
CA ILE A 167 -2.18 -25.48 -9.78
C ILE A 167 -1.32 -24.78 -8.72
N GLY A 168 -0.13 -24.31 -9.09
CA GLY A 168 0.76 -23.65 -8.15
C GLY A 168 2.09 -23.25 -8.76
N ALA A 169 3.02 -22.81 -7.89
CA ALA A 169 4.35 -22.45 -8.30
C ALA A 169 5.10 -23.64 -8.93
N PRO A 170 5.74 -23.48 -10.08
CA PRO A 170 6.33 -24.58 -10.85
C PRO A 170 7.27 -25.45 -10.03
N GLU A 171 8.10 -24.86 -9.18
CA GLU A 171 9.07 -25.57 -8.35
C GLU A 171 8.40 -26.53 -7.36
N PHE A 172 7.23 -26.15 -6.86
CA PHE A 172 6.45 -26.96 -5.90
C PHE A 172 5.59 -28.01 -6.58
N VAL A 173 5.10 -27.73 -7.78
CA VAL A 173 4.28 -28.66 -8.57
C VAL A 173 5.15 -29.73 -9.23
N LEU A 174 6.21 -29.33 -9.94
CA LEU A 174 7.08 -30.23 -10.71
C LEU A 174 8.12 -30.97 -9.86
N ARG A 175 8.51 -30.38 -8.71
CA ARG A 175 9.49 -30.98 -7.80
C ARG A 175 10.77 -31.47 -8.49
N SER A 176 10.99 -32.78 -8.57
CA SER A 176 12.17 -33.37 -9.22
C SER A 176 12.22 -33.20 -10.74
N GLN A 177 11.09 -32.92 -11.37
CA GLN A 177 11.00 -32.67 -12.80
C GLN A 177 11.21 -31.20 -13.17
N PHE A 178 11.36 -30.31 -12.18
CA PHE A 178 11.49 -28.88 -12.43
C PHE A 178 12.70 -28.54 -13.31
N GLU A 179 13.83 -29.22 -13.13
CA GLU A 179 15.03 -28.98 -13.94
C GLU A 179 14.81 -29.24 -15.44
N GLU A 180 13.95 -30.18 -15.80
CA GLU A 180 13.63 -30.54 -17.20
C GLU A 180 12.88 -29.40 -17.91
N TYR A 181 12.06 -28.65 -17.16
CA TYR A 181 11.22 -27.57 -17.72
C TYR A 181 11.75 -26.17 -17.39
N GLN A 182 12.88 -26.05 -16.67
CA GLN A 182 13.39 -24.78 -16.17
C GLN A 182 13.63 -23.73 -17.26
N GLU A 183 14.21 -24.12 -18.40
CA GLU A 183 14.45 -23.19 -19.52
C GLU A 183 13.13 -22.64 -20.09
N GLN A 184 12.12 -23.50 -20.22
CA GLN A 184 10.81 -23.13 -20.76
C GLN A 184 10.05 -22.22 -19.78
N ILE A 185 10.16 -22.48 -18.48
CA ILE A 185 9.55 -21.66 -17.42
C ILE A 185 10.21 -20.29 -17.35
N ALA A 186 11.54 -20.22 -17.48
CA ALA A 186 12.29 -18.96 -17.43
C ALA A 186 11.94 -18.00 -18.59
N GLU A 187 11.44 -18.50 -19.71
CA GLU A 187 10.98 -17.68 -20.84
C GLU A 187 9.74 -16.85 -20.47
N TYR A 188 8.93 -17.31 -19.48
CA TYR A 188 7.66 -16.72 -19.07
C TYR A 188 7.68 -16.08 -17.66
N SER A 189 8.83 -15.98 -16.99
CA SER A 189 8.99 -15.50 -15.58
C SER A 189 9.46 -14.07 -15.45
#